data_3dc3d56a3585686b54f802bfb338b485
#
_entry.id   3dc3d56a3585686b54f802bfb338b485
#
_cell.length_a   1.000
_cell.length_b   1.000
_cell.length_c   1.000
_cell.angle_alpha   90.00
_cell.angle_beta   90.00
_cell.angle_gamma   90.00
#
_symmetry.space_group_name_H-M   'P 1'
#
loop_
_entity.id
_entity.type
_entity.pdbx_description
1 polymer ?
#
loop_
_entity_poly.entity_id
_entity_poly.type
_entity_poly.pdbx_seq_one_letter_code
_entity_poly.pdbx_strand_id
1 'polypeptide(L)'
;MSKIKLLDCTLRDGGYVNDWKFGHDNIESIFERLVDAGVDVIEIGFLDDRRPFDIDRSIMPDTDSVEKIYGNLDRKQAQIVGMIDYGTCDISNIKPCSESYIDGIRVIFKKGIMHEAMEYCRAIKKLGYKVYSQLVSITSYTDEELLELISLVNDVKPYAVSMVDTYGLLHPEDLLHYYEILDANVDSTIGIGFHAHNNFQLAYANALAFLGKETDRDIVVDATLYGMGKSAGNAPLELVSMRLNEKYGKNYNINPMLEAIQESIMGFYDKAPWGYKMFFYLCALNDCHPNYLTLYKDKQNLSVSKLNDILSMIEPQDKKLLYDKIVAEQLYDQFVKEKCSEDESRERLSAELKNRNILVVGPGKNIELQKARVEEYIAKENPYVIAINYIPKEIKIDAVFTTNVKRYHDMKTDGIKVIATTNVECRNGKFDFVFNRAPLLERNEKIMDNSFLMLI
;
A
#
# COMPACT_ATOMS: atom_id res chain seq x y z
N MET A 1 -37.92 1.72 -0.48
CA MET A 1 -36.77 2.17 0.34
C MET A 1 -35.59 1.29 -0.01
N SER A 2 -34.49 1.88 -0.43
CA SER A 2 -33.24 1.18 -0.71
C SER A 2 -32.80 0.37 0.53
N LYS A 3 -32.35 -0.87 0.30
CA LYS A 3 -31.79 -1.69 1.38
C LYS A 3 -30.29 -1.44 1.46
N ILE A 4 -29.88 -0.58 2.40
CA ILE A 4 -28.46 -0.40 2.68
C ILE A 4 -27.96 -1.64 3.44
N LYS A 5 -26.89 -2.24 2.97
CA LYS A 5 -26.18 -3.35 3.62
C LYS A 5 -24.76 -2.92 3.98
N LEU A 6 -24.41 -3.16 5.22
CA LEU A 6 -23.05 -3.03 5.70
C LEU A 6 -22.32 -4.34 5.47
N LEU A 7 -21.18 -4.28 4.78
CA LEU A 7 -20.31 -5.43 4.54
C LEU A 7 -19.00 -5.26 5.30
N ASP A 8 -18.69 -6.22 6.16
CA ASP A 8 -17.34 -6.33 6.73
C ASP A 8 -16.42 -7.14 5.83
N CYS A 9 -15.23 -6.61 5.56
CA CYS A 9 -14.19 -7.32 4.82
C CYS A 9 -12.86 -7.42 5.59
N THR A 10 -12.91 -7.41 6.94
CA THR A 10 -11.71 -7.49 7.79
C THR A 10 -10.88 -8.73 7.54
N LEU A 11 -11.51 -9.91 7.50
CA LEU A 11 -10.81 -11.18 7.28
C LEU A 11 -10.29 -11.34 5.85
N ARG A 12 -10.76 -10.56 4.90
CA ARG A 12 -10.26 -10.57 3.52
C ARG A 12 -9.25 -9.46 3.27
N ASP A 13 -9.67 -8.19 3.34
CA ASP A 13 -8.79 -7.06 3.02
C ASP A 13 -7.78 -6.77 4.14
N GLY A 14 -8.18 -6.95 5.40
CA GLY A 14 -7.26 -6.89 6.53
C GLY A 14 -6.12 -7.90 6.43
N GLY A 15 -6.33 -9.01 5.76
CA GLY A 15 -5.30 -10.04 5.54
C GLY A 15 -4.07 -9.58 4.77
N TYR A 16 -4.14 -8.50 4.00
CA TYR A 16 -2.96 -7.89 3.39
C TYR A 16 -1.92 -7.38 4.42
N VAL A 17 -2.33 -7.18 5.67
CA VAL A 17 -1.44 -6.72 6.74
C VAL A 17 -0.60 -7.87 7.31
N ASN A 18 -1.17 -9.09 7.38
CA ASN A 18 -0.60 -10.24 8.09
C ASN A 18 -0.46 -11.51 7.21
N ASP A 19 -0.53 -11.36 5.88
CA ASP A 19 -0.57 -12.48 4.92
C ASP A 19 -1.73 -13.46 5.19
N TRP A 20 -2.89 -12.89 5.57
CA TRP A 20 -4.13 -13.61 5.99
C TRP A 20 -3.94 -14.53 7.19
N LYS A 21 -2.82 -14.48 7.87
CA LYS A 21 -2.50 -15.31 9.02
C LYS A 21 -3.02 -14.66 10.30
N PHE A 22 -4.32 -14.81 10.53
CA PHE A 22 -4.98 -14.29 11.73
C PHE A 22 -4.81 -15.22 12.92
N GLY A 23 -4.67 -16.54 12.70
CA GLY A 23 -4.82 -17.59 13.70
C GLY A 23 -6.28 -18.01 13.86
N HIS A 24 -6.52 -19.30 14.04
CA HIS A 24 -7.88 -19.88 14.07
C HIS A 24 -8.78 -19.20 15.11
N ASP A 25 -8.31 -19.07 16.35
CA ASP A 25 -9.08 -18.45 17.42
C ASP A 25 -9.49 -17.00 17.11
N ASN A 26 -8.61 -16.23 16.48
CA ASN A 26 -8.95 -14.86 16.05
C ASN A 26 -9.95 -14.84 14.90
N ILE A 27 -9.85 -15.78 13.94
CA ILE A 27 -10.81 -15.89 12.83
C ILE A 27 -12.21 -16.13 13.39
N GLU A 28 -12.36 -17.11 14.29
CA GLU A 28 -13.64 -17.41 14.93
C GLU A 28 -14.14 -16.24 15.76
N SER A 29 -13.29 -15.67 16.65
CA SER A 29 -13.67 -14.54 17.50
C SER A 29 -14.11 -13.31 16.69
N ILE A 30 -13.38 -12.93 15.63
CA ILE A 30 -13.77 -11.81 14.77
C ILE A 30 -15.11 -12.10 14.10
N PHE A 31 -15.29 -13.30 13.56
CA PHE A 31 -16.53 -13.71 12.90
C PHE A 31 -17.74 -13.62 13.86
N GLU A 32 -17.65 -14.23 15.03
CA GLU A 32 -18.72 -14.22 16.03
C GLU A 32 -19.08 -12.81 16.48
N ARG A 33 -18.07 -11.95 16.73
CA ARG A 33 -18.29 -10.55 17.11
C ARG A 33 -18.97 -9.75 16.00
N LEU A 34 -18.64 -10.00 14.72
CA LEU A 34 -19.32 -9.36 13.59
C LEU A 34 -20.79 -9.82 13.47
N VAL A 35 -21.06 -11.11 13.70
CA VAL A 35 -22.41 -11.67 13.76
C VAL A 35 -23.21 -11.07 14.92
N ASP A 36 -22.60 -10.94 16.11
CA ASP A 36 -23.22 -10.34 17.31
C ASP A 36 -23.47 -8.84 17.16
N ALA A 37 -22.62 -8.17 16.36
CA ALA A 37 -22.83 -6.78 15.97
C ALA A 37 -24.00 -6.59 15.00
N GLY A 38 -24.48 -7.67 14.37
CA GLY A 38 -25.58 -7.64 13.41
C GLY A 38 -25.16 -7.13 12.03
N VAL A 39 -23.89 -7.31 11.64
CA VAL A 39 -23.37 -6.94 10.30
C VAL A 39 -24.14 -7.72 9.23
N ASP A 40 -24.60 -7.03 8.17
CA ASP A 40 -25.48 -7.65 7.16
C ASP A 40 -24.76 -8.68 6.28
N VAL A 41 -23.49 -8.40 5.94
CA VAL A 41 -22.66 -9.27 5.08
C VAL A 41 -21.24 -9.37 5.66
N ILE A 42 -20.73 -10.59 5.80
CA ILE A 42 -19.38 -10.85 6.31
C ILE A 42 -18.57 -11.54 5.23
N GLU A 43 -17.45 -10.91 4.83
CA GLU A 43 -16.51 -11.47 3.86
C GLU A 43 -15.40 -12.23 4.60
N ILE A 44 -15.43 -13.56 4.51
CA ILE A 44 -14.63 -14.46 5.33
C ILE A 44 -13.20 -14.70 4.83
N GLY A 45 -12.83 -14.14 3.70
CA GLY A 45 -11.49 -14.30 3.13
C GLY A 45 -11.51 -14.56 1.63
N PHE A 46 -10.37 -15.08 1.12
CA PHE A 46 -10.24 -15.48 -0.27
C PHE A 46 -10.50 -16.98 -0.49
N LEU A 47 -11.07 -17.30 -1.66
CA LEU A 47 -10.96 -18.62 -2.28
C LEU A 47 -9.82 -18.56 -3.30
N ASP A 48 -8.71 -19.26 -3.02
CA ASP A 48 -7.49 -19.26 -3.83
C ASP A 48 -6.83 -20.65 -3.77
N ASP A 49 -6.95 -21.45 -4.84
CA ASP A 49 -6.47 -22.82 -4.93
C ASP A 49 -4.95 -22.95 -5.13
N ARG A 50 -4.27 -21.84 -5.32
CA ARG A 50 -2.81 -21.80 -5.44
C ARG A 50 -2.10 -21.99 -4.10
N ARG A 51 -2.84 -21.91 -2.99
CA ARG A 51 -2.32 -22.08 -1.64
C ARG A 51 -2.93 -23.32 -0.97
N PRO A 52 -2.13 -24.11 -0.24
CA PRO A 52 -2.68 -25.21 0.55
C PRO A 52 -3.56 -24.67 1.69
N PHE A 53 -4.51 -25.49 2.13
CA PHE A 53 -5.33 -25.17 3.29
C PHE A 53 -4.46 -24.99 4.54
N ASP A 54 -4.72 -23.92 5.28
CA ASP A 54 -4.13 -23.61 6.57
C ASP A 54 -5.25 -23.04 7.46
N ILE A 55 -5.59 -23.70 8.54
CA ILE A 55 -6.70 -23.33 9.45
C ILE A 55 -6.47 -21.96 10.10
N ASP A 56 -5.21 -21.53 10.22
CA ASP A 56 -4.82 -20.23 10.79
C ASP A 56 -4.94 -19.08 9.78
N ARG A 57 -5.37 -19.36 8.54
CA ARG A 57 -5.46 -18.36 7.46
C ARG A 57 -6.88 -18.23 6.92
N SER A 58 -7.26 -17.00 6.62
CA SER A 58 -8.50 -16.67 5.89
C SER A 58 -8.34 -16.73 4.36
N ILE A 59 -7.55 -17.70 3.87
CA ILE A 59 -7.47 -18.10 2.47
C ILE A 59 -7.76 -19.60 2.39
N MET A 60 -8.77 -19.98 1.64
CA MET A 60 -9.23 -21.33 1.49
C MET A 60 -9.09 -21.79 0.04
N PRO A 61 -8.56 -22.99 -0.26
CA PRO A 61 -8.44 -23.49 -1.63
C PRO A 61 -9.79 -23.84 -2.28
N ASP A 62 -10.80 -24.13 -1.49
CA ASP A 62 -12.10 -24.61 -1.92
C ASP A 62 -13.19 -24.33 -0.89
N THR A 63 -14.45 -24.61 -1.26
CA THR A 63 -15.60 -24.44 -0.35
C THR A 63 -15.66 -25.48 0.78
N ASP A 64 -15.02 -26.64 0.63
CA ASP A 64 -14.90 -27.63 1.72
C ASP A 64 -13.97 -27.15 2.84
N SER A 65 -12.96 -26.37 2.48
CA SER A 65 -12.04 -25.75 3.44
C SER A 65 -12.72 -24.61 4.20
N VAL A 66 -13.67 -23.91 3.59
CA VAL A 66 -14.54 -22.94 4.29
C VAL A 66 -15.33 -23.64 5.38
N GLU A 67 -15.94 -24.78 5.07
CA GLU A 67 -16.72 -25.58 6.02
C GLU A 67 -15.90 -26.03 7.24
N LYS A 68 -14.60 -26.32 7.04
CA LYS A 68 -13.70 -26.72 8.14
C LYS A 68 -13.44 -25.61 9.15
N ILE A 69 -13.47 -24.34 8.73
CA ILE A 69 -13.26 -23.18 9.61
C ILE A 69 -14.58 -22.70 10.20
N TYR A 70 -15.61 -22.53 9.34
CA TYR A 70 -16.81 -21.78 9.68
C TYR A 70 -18.05 -22.66 9.90
N GLY A 71 -18.03 -23.94 9.48
CA GLY A 71 -19.22 -24.78 9.39
C GLY A 71 -19.97 -25.01 10.72
N ASN A 72 -19.29 -24.88 11.85
CA ASN A 72 -19.88 -25.01 13.18
C ASN A 72 -20.27 -23.66 13.81
N LEU A 73 -19.96 -22.52 13.17
CA LEU A 73 -20.24 -21.20 13.70
C LEU A 73 -21.66 -20.75 13.35
N ASP A 74 -22.36 -20.17 14.32
CA ASP A 74 -23.68 -19.60 14.10
C ASP A 74 -23.57 -18.25 13.39
N ARG A 75 -24.10 -18.18 12.17
CA ARG A 75 -24.09 -16.95 11.36
C ARG A 75 -25.34 -16.08 11.55
N LYS A 76 -26.32 -16.54 12.33
CA LYS A 76 -27.61 -15.85 12.55
C LYS A 76 -28.24 -15.37 11.23
N GLN A 77 -28.39 -14.06 11.06
CA GLN A 77 -28.96 -13.41 9.88
C GLN A 77 -27.90 -12.91 8.89
N ALA A 78 -26.60 -13.04 9.22
CA ALA A 78 -25.53 -12.54 8.37
C ALA A 78 -25.47 -13.35 7.07
N GLN A 79 -25.31 -12.65 5.97
CA GLN A 79 -24.97 -13.25 4.67
C GLN A 79 -23.46 -13.43 4.62
N ILE A 80 -22.99 -14.64 4.34
CA ILE A 80 -21.58 -14.96 4.28
C ILE A 80 -21.09 -14.98 2.84
N VAL A 81 -19.98 -14.27 2.57
CA VAL A 81 -19.38 -14.21 1.23
C VAL A 81 -17.90 -14.49 1.26
N GLY A 82 -17.36 -15.04 0.18
CA GLY A 82 -15.93 -15.17 -0.07
C GLY A 82 -15.51 -14.37 -1.30
N MET A 83 -14.22 -14.03 -1.39
CA MET A 83 -13.65 -13.29 -2.53
C MET A 83 -12.85 -14.24 -3.42
N ILE A 84 -12.96 -14.06 -4.73
CA ILE A 84 -12.09 -14.68 -5.75
C ILE A 84 -11.47 -13.57 -6.58
N ASP A 85 -10.14 -13.57 -6.71
CA ASP A 85 -9.47 -12.84 -7.78
C ASP A 85 -9.53 -13.71 -9.04
N TYR A 86 -10.12 -13.22 -10.13
CA TYR A 86 -10.32 -14.03 -11.32
C TYR A 86 -9.01 -14.71 -11.76
N GLY A 87 -9.08 -16.03 -11.92
CA GLY A 87 -7.93 -16.88 -12.25
C GLY A 87 -7.17 -17.45 -11.05
N THR A 88 -7.61 -17.23 -9.81
CA THR A 88 -6.98 -17.78 -8.61
C THR A 88 -7.71 -18.95 -7.98
N CYS A 89 -8.90 -19.26 -8.45
CA CYS A 89 -9.67 -20.42 -8.01
C CYS A 89 -10.44 -21.01 -9.20
N ASP A 90 -10.22 -22.29 -9.49
CA ASP A 90 -10.96 -22.98 -10.53
C ASP A 90 -12.41 -23.23 -10.08
N ILE A 91 -13.35 -23.15 -11.03
CA ILE A 91 -14.78 -23.33 -10.75
C ILE A 91 -15.10 -24.73 -10.18
N SER A 92 -14.29 -25.73 -10.48
CA SER A 92 -14.44 -27.10 -9.96
C SER A 92 -14.17 -27.22 -8.45
N ASN A 93 -13.50 -26.22 -7.85
CA ASN A 93 -13.26 -26.14 -6.40
C ASN A 93 -14.41 -25.50 -5.63
N ILE A 94 -15.48 -25.12 -6.35
CA ILE A 94 -16.63 -24.44 -5.80
C ILE A 94 -17.86 -25.35 -5.92
N LYS A 95 -18.34 -25.83 -4.79
CA LYS A 95 -19.59 -26.62 -4.73
C LYS A 95 -20.82 -25.75 -5.03
N PRO A 96 -21.97 -26.35 -5.38
CA PRO A 96 -23.22 -25.62 -5.41
C PRO A 96 -23.49 -24.89 -4.10
N CYS A 97 -24.08 -23.70 -4.16
CA CYS A 97 -24.37 -22.87 -2.98
C CYS A 97 -25.17 -23.61 -1.90
N SER A 98 -26.08 -24.54 -2.32
CA SER A 98 -26.86 -25.37 -1.40
C SER A 98 -26.02 -26.37 -0.58
N GLU A 99 -24.78 -26.59 -0.95
CA GLU A 99 -23.82 -27.51 -0.33
C GLU A 99 -22.63 -26.77 0.30
N SER A 100 -22.72 -25.45 0.46
CA SER A 100 -21.65 -24.59 0.93
C SER A 100 -22.10 -23.70 2.09
N TYR A 101 -21.18 -23.37 2.99
CA TYR A 101 -21.42 -22.42 4.08
C TYR A 101 -21.62 -20.96 3.59
N ILE A 102 -21.04 -20.59 2.43
CA ILE A 102 -21.13 -19.24 1.90
C ILE A 102 -22.38 -19.06 1.01
N ASP A 103 -22.99 -17.86 1.07
CA ASP A 103 -24.20 -17.49 0.29
C ASP A 103 -23.84 -16.77 -1.01
N GLY A 104 -22.64 -16.20 -1.07
CA GLY A 104 -22.24 -15.40 -2.21
C GLY A 104 -20.74 -15.38 -2.46
N ILE A 105 -20.39 -15.01 -3.66
CA ILE A 105 -19.00 -14.87 -4.10
C ILE A 105 -18.79 -13.51 -4.73
N ARG A 106 -17.77 -12.81 -4.26
CA ARG A 106 -17.28 -11.54 -4.79
C ARG A 106 -16.15 -11.83 -5.75
N VAL A 107 -16.30 -11.43 -7.01
CA VAL A 107 -15.28 -11.67 -8.04
C VAL A 107 -14.61 -10.35 -8.37
N ILE A 108 -13.29 -10.25 -8.05
CA ILE A 108 -12.46 -9.11 -8.45
C ILE A 108 -11.76 -9.43 -9.77
N PHE A 109 -11.64 -8.43 -10.63
CA PHE A 109 -10.94 -8.54 -11.91
C PHE A 109 -10.45 -7.18 -12.39
N LYS A 110 -9.43 -7.21 -13.27
CA LYS A 110 -8.89 -6.03 -13.92
C LYS A 110 -9.63 -5.77 -15.23
N LYS A 111 -9.70 -4.51 -15.69
CA LYS A 111 -10.42 -4.13 -16.91
C LYS A 111 -10.03 -4.95 -18.16
N GLY A 112 -8.76 -5.28 -18.34
CA GLY A 112 -8.27 -6.04 -19.50
C GLY A 112 -8.78 -7.47 -19.65
N ILE A 113 -9.46 -8.02 -18.61
CA ILE A 113 -10.01 -9.38 -18.58
C ILE A 113 -11.48 -9.38 -18.16
N MET A 114 -12.19 -8.27 -18.37
CA MET A 114 -13.57 -8.11 -17.88
C MET A 114 -14.56 -9.09 -18.57
N HIS A 115 -14.34 -9.41 -19.83
CA HIS A 115 -15.22 -10.35 -20.55
C HIS A 115 -15.17 -11.76 -19.95
N GLU A 116 -13.96 -12.30 -19.79
CA GLU A 116 -13.74 -13.62 -19.21
C GLU A 116 -14.20 -13.68 -17.74
N ALA A 117 -13.95 -12.62 -16.99
CA ALA A 117 -14.36 -12.52 -15.60
C ALA A 117 -15.89 -12.46 -15.46
N MET A 118 -16.60 -11.79 -16.37
CA MET A 118 -18.06 -11.75 -16.34
C MET A 118 -18.66 -13.11 -16.76
N GLU A 119 -18.03 -13.88 -17.64
CA GLU A 119 -18.43 -15.28 -17.90
C GLU A 119 -18.20 -16.17 -16.67
N TYR A 120 -17.11 -15.97 -15.95
CA TYR A 120 -16.88 -16.63 -14.68
C TYR A 120 -17.95 -16.26 -13.62
N CYS A 121 -18.34 -14.99 -13.52
CA CYS A 121 -19.47 -14.54 -12.71
C CYS A 121 -20.76 -15.27 -13.09
N ARG A 122 -21.02 -15.48 -14.39
CA ARG A 122 -22.17 -16.23 -14.88
C ARG A 122 -22.11 -17.69 -14.45
N ALA A 123 -20.93 -18.31 -14.47
CA ALA A 123 -20.74 -19.70 -14.02
C ALA A 123 -21.00 -19.82 -12.50
N ILE A 124 -20.45 -18.92 -11.69
CA ILE A 124 -20.71 -18.86 -10.24
C ILE A 124 -22.21 -18.67 -9.94
N LYS A 125 -22.88 -17.80 -10.68
CA LYS A 125 -24.33 -17.60 -10.54
C LYS A 125 -25.14 -18.86 -10.83
N LYS A 126 -24.71 -19.68 -11.81
CA LYS A 126 -25.33 -20.98 -12.11
C LYS A 126 -25.20 -22.00 -10.98
N LEU A 127 -24.17 -21.87 -10.14
CA LEU A 127 -24.02 -22.67 -8.91
C LEU A 127 -24.93 -22.21 -7.77
N GLY A 128 -25.74 -21.17 -7.98
CA GLY A 128 -26.73 -20.66 -7.02
C GLY A 128 -26.24 -19.54 -6.12
N TYR A 129 -25.00 -19.10 -6.23
CA TYR A 129 -24.46 -18.02 -5.39
C TYR A 129 -24.99 -16.62 -5.79
N LYS A 130 -25.12 -15.73 -4.82
CA LYS A 130 -25.16 -14.30 -5.07
C LYS A 130 -23.80 -13.84 -5.55
N VAL A 131 -23.73 -13.26 -6.73
CA VAL A 131 -22.46 -12.78 -7.31
C VAL A 131 -22.34 -11.29 -7.11
N TYR A 132 -21.17 -10.85 -6.63
CA TYR A 132 -20.81 -9.44 -6.54
C TYR A 132 -19.64 -9.19 -7.51
N SER A 133 -19.87 -8.40 -8.53
CA SER A 133 -18.85 -8.01 -9.51
C SER A 133 -18.05 -6.81 -8.98
N GLN A 134 -16.72 -6.96 -8.84
CA GLN A 134 -15.86 -5.94 -8.19
C GLN A 134 -14.96 -5.27 -9.23
N LEU A 135 -15.21 -4.01 -9.52
CA LEU A 135 -14.49 -3.22 -10.52
C LEU A 135 -13.19 -2.67 -9.93
N VAL A 136 -12.13 -3.48 -9.97
CA VAL A 136 -10.81 -3.10 -9.43
C VAL A 136 -10.23 -1.92 -10.19
N SER A 137 -9.66 -0.96 -9.45
CA SER A 137 -9.06 0.26 -9.99
C SER A 137 -10.04 1.04 -10.87
N ILE A 138 -11.21 1.39 -10.32
CA ILE A 138 -12.25 2.12 -11.03
C ILE A 138 -11.70 3.36 -11.74
N THR A 139 -10.70 4.04 -11.16
CA THR A 139 -9.99 5.20 -11.72
C THR A 139 -9.22 4.90 -13.01
N SER A 140 -9.06 3.63 -13.38
CA SER A 140 -8.39 3.24 -14.63
C SER A 140 -9.32 3.11 -15.83
N TYR A 141 -10.63 3.18 -15.61
CA TYR A 141 -11.63 3.07 -16.68
C TYR A 141 -11.93 4.44 -17.28
N THR A 142 -12.00 4.50 -18.61
CA THR A 142 -12.70 5.62 -19.27
C THR A 142 -14.21 5.41 -19.16
N ASP A 143 -15.00 6.46 -19.42
CA ASP A 143 -16.47 6.34 -19.40
C ASP A 143 -16.97 5.31 -20.43
N GLU A 144 -16.33 5.22 -21.61
CA GLU A 144 -16.67 4.25 -22.65
C GLU A 144 -16.37 2.81 -22.18
N GLU A 145 -15.20 2.56 -21.58
CA GLU A 145 -14.83 1.25 -21.01
C GLU A 145 -15.77 0.85 -19.89
N LEU A 146 -16.19 1.82 -19.06
CA LEU A 146 -17.15 1.57 -17.98
C LEU A 146 -18.53 1.21 -18.55
N LEU A 147 -19.00 1.89 -19.60
CA LEU A 147 -20.27 1.56 -20.28
C LEU A 147 -20.21 0.17 -20.95
N GLU A 148 -19.07 -0.22 -21.54
CA GLU A 148 -18.89 -1.58 -22.06
C GLU A 148 -19.04 -2.62 -20.95
N LEU A 149 -18.36 -2.42 -19.81
CA LEU A 149 -18.47 -3.31 -18.67
C LEU A 149 -19.92 -3.35 -18.12
N ILE A 150 -20.60 -2.22 -18.04
CA ILE A 150 -22.01 -2.16 -17.61
C ILE A 150 -22.91 -3.01 -18.52
N SER A 151 -22.64 -3.04 -19.84
CA SER A 151 -23.36 -3.91 -20.76
C SER A 151 -23.18 -5.40 -20.39
N LEU A 152 -21.96 -5.82 -20.04
CA LEU A 152 -21.69 -7.19 -19.58
C LEU A 152 -22.35 -7.48 -18.23
N VAL A 153 -22.32 -6.52 -17.30
CA VAL A 153 -22.99 -6.61 -16.00
C VAL A 153 -24.49 -6.79 -16.17
N ASN A 154 -25.12 -6.01 -17.06
CA ASN A 154 -26.56 -6.12 -17.34
C ASN A 154 -26.95 -7.44 -17.98
N ASP A 155 -26.06 -8.07 -18.74
CA ASP A 155 -26.31 -9.39 -19.34
C ASP A 155 -26.18 -10.52 -18.29
N VAL A 156 -25.18 -10.47 -17.41
CA VAL A 156 -24.97 -11.44 -16.33
C VAL A 156 -25.99 -11.27 -15.19
N LYS A 157 -26.36 -10.03 -14.90
CA LYS A 157 -27.22 -9.64 -13.74
C LYS A 157 -26.70 -10.21 -12.43
N PRO A 158 -25.51 -9.79 -11.96
CA PRO A 158 -25.03 -10.14 -10.63
C PRO A 158 -25.97 -9.56 -9.56
N TYR A 159 -25.78 -9.97 -8.31
CA TYR A 159 -26.52 -9.40 -7.17
C TYR A 159 -26.17 -7.91 -6.98
N ALA A 160 -24.89 -7.58 -7.10
CA ALA A 160 -24.41 -6.20 -7.05
C ALA A 160 -23.15 -6.01 -7.92
N VAL A 161 -22.93 -4.78 -8.38
CA VAL A 161 -21.69 -4.30 -8.96
C VAL A 161 -21.06 -3.25 -8.04
N SER A 162 -19.78 -3.38 -7.73
CA SER A 162 -19.12 -2.50 -6.77
C SER A 162 -18.00 -1.68 -7.40
N MET A 163 -17.99 -0.39 -7.15
CA MET A 163 -16.87 0.49 -7.40
C MET A 163 -15.77 0.20 -6.38
N VAL A 164 -14.55 -0.07 -6.84
CA VAL A 164 -13.41 -0.37 -5.96
C VAL A 164 -12.34 0.71 -6.14
N ASP A 165 -12.17 1.54 -5.13
CA ASP A 165 -11.08 2.51 -5.03
C ASP A 165 -9.81 1.83 -4.52
N THR A 166 -9.21 1.02 -5.39
CA THR A 166 -8.12 0.08 -5.06
C THR A 166 -6.89 0.75 -4.43
N TYR A 167 -6.66 2.01 -4.76
CA TYR A 167 -5.49 2.76 -4.30
C TYR A 167 -5.84 3.99 -3.45
N GLY A 168 -7.11 4.16 -3.10
CA GLY A 168 -7.57 5.29 -2.29
C GLY A 168 -7.35 6.63 -2.96
N LEU A 169 -7.68 6.74 -4.26
CA LEU A 169 -7.43 7.91 -5.11
C LEU A 169 -8.65 8.81 -5.27
N LEU A 170 -9.85 8.28 -5.03
CA LEU A 170 -11.09 9.00 -5.29
C LEU A 170 -11.29 10.17 -4.32
N HIS A 171 -11.53 11.33 -4.87
CA HIS A 171 -12.22 12.40 -4.18
C HIS A 171 -13.75 12.20 -4.26
N PRO A 172 -14.54 12.84 -3.39
CA PRO A 172 -16.00 12.66 -3.39
C PRO A 172 -16.66 12.97 -4.75
N GLU A 173 -16.17 13.97 -5.47
CA GLU A 173 -16.67 14.35 -6.80
C GLU A 173 -16.42 13.25 -7.84
N ASP A 174 -15.24 12.61 -7.82
CA ASP A 174 -14.89 11.51 -8.74
C ASP A 174 -15.74 10.28 -8.44
N LEU A 175 -15.91 9.95 -7.15
CA LEU A 175 -16.79 8.87 -6.72
C LEU A 175 -18.22 9.07 -7.23
N LEU A 176 -18.74 10.29 -7.09
CA LEU A 176 -20.11 10.61 -7.51
C LEU A 176 -20.27 10.56 -9.03
N HIS A 177 -19.25 10.93 -9.80
CA HIS A 177 -19.22 10.76 -11.26
C HIS A 177 -19.40 9.28 -11.65
N TYR A 178 -18.58 8.37 -11.11
CA TYR A 178 -18.70 6.94 -11.39
C TYR A 178 -20.04 6.37 -10.91
N TYR A 179 -20.51 6.81 -9.74
CA TYR A 179 -21.81 6.40 -9.25
C TYR A 179 -22.94 6.79 -10.20
N GLU A 180 -22.96 8.01 -10.72
CA GLU A 180 -23.98 8.50 -11.64
C GLU A 180 -23.98 7.72 -12.96
N ILE A 181 -22.81 7.34 -13.49
CA ILE A 181 -22.73 6.47 -14.67
C ILE A 181 -23.34 5.10 -14.38
N LEU A 182 -23.00 4.49 -13.25
CA LEU A 182 -23.53 3.18 -12.86
C LEU A 182 -25.06 3.25 -12.63
N ASP A 183 -25.52 4.23 -11.86
CA ASP A 183 -26.94 4.34 -11.51
C ASP A 183 -27.83 4.58 -12.72
N ALA A 184 -27.34 5.35 -13.70
CA ALA A 184 -28.06 5.63 -14.94
C ALA A 184 -28.12 4.44 -15.92
N ASN A 185 -27.13 3.53 -15.91
CA ASN A 185 -26.95 2.55 -17.00
C ASN A 185 -27.04 1.09 -16.53
N VAL A 186 -26.87 0.79 -15.23
CA VAL A 186 -27.02 -0.56 -14.69
C VAL A 186 -28.49 -0.89 -14.50
N ASP A 187 -28.90 -2.14 -14.82
CA ASP A 187 -30.28 -2.64 -14.61
C ASP A 187 -30.72 -2.37 -13.15
N SER A 188 -31.94 -1.86 -12.98
CA SER A 188 -32.47 -1.44 -11.66
C SER A 188 -32.55 -2.55 -10.61
N THR A 189 -32.50 -3.81 -11.04
CA THR A 189 -32.51 -4.99 -10.13
C THR A 189 -31.13 -5.31 -9.55
N ILE A 190 -30.05 -4.69 -10.04
CA ILE A 190 -28.69 -4.89 -9.59
C ILE A 190 -28.34 -3.84 -8.55
N GLY A 191 -27.84 -4.26 -7.39
CA GLY A 191 -27.33 -3.36 -6.36
C GLY A 191 -26.04 -2.67 -6.76
N ILE A 192 -25.75 -1.52 -6.16
CA ILE A 192 -24.45 -0.83 -6.32
C ILE A 192 -23.69 -0.90 -5.00
N GLY A 193 -22.41 -1.27 -5.06
CA GLY A 193 -21.49 -1.34 -3.93
C GLY A 193 -20.37 -0.32 -4.01
N PHE A 194 -19.75 -0.06 -2.87
CA PHE A 194 -18.55 0.76 -2.79
C PHE A 194 -17.55 0.20 -1.78
N HIS A 195 -16.31 0.01 -2.24
CA HIS A 195 -15.16 -0.40 -1.45
C HIS A 195 -14.07 0.66 -1.55
N ALA A 196 -13.67 1.24 -0.41
CA ALA A 196 -12.76 2.38 -0.36
C ALA A 196 -11.47 2.06 0.40
N HIS A 197 -10.31 2.36 -0.22
CA HIS A 197 -9.04 2.46 0.51
C HIS A 197 -8.76 3.89 0.99
N ASN A 198 -7.86 4.03 1.98
CA ASN A 198 -7.72 5.23 2.78
C ASN A 198 -6.40 6.00 2.53
N ASN A 199 -5.79 5.89 1.35
CA ASN A 199 -4.49 6.47 1.08
C ASN A 199 -4.49 8.01 1.13
N PHE A 200 -5.57 8.66 0.69
CA PHE A 200 -5.81 10.10 0.86
C PHE A 200 -6.60 10.44 2.14
N GLN A 201 -6.84 9.46 3.04
CA GLN A 201 -7.66 9.63 4.25
C GLN A 201 -9.12 9.99 3.97
N LEU A 202 -9.65 9.62 2.80
CA LEU A 202 -11.00 9.94 2.36
C LEU A 202 -11.96 8.74 2.40
N ALA A 203 -11.51 7.53 2.77
CA ALA A 203 -12.34 6.33 2.71
C ALA A 203 -13.67 6.48 3.45
N TYR A 204 -13.66 7.00 4.68
CA TYR A 204 -14.88 7.26 5.45
C TYR A 204 -15.72 8.38 4.83
N ALA A 205 -15.11 9.47 4.40
CA ALA A 205 -15.83 10.57 3.77
C ALA A 205 -16.50 10.13 2.46
N ASN A 206 -15.81 9.34 1.64
CA ASN A 206 -16.35 8.76 0.41
C ASN A 206 -17.50 7.76 0.69
N ALA A 207 -17.36 6.91 1.73
CA ALA A 207 -18.46 6.05 2.16
C ALA A 207 -19.70 6.85 2.56
N LEU A 208 -19.54 7.99 3.25
CA LEU A 208 -20.66 8.88 3.58
C LEU A 208 -21.26 9.58 2.36
N ALA A 209 -20.43 10.01 1.40
CA ALA A 209 -20.90 10.62 0.15
C ALA A 209 -21.71 9.60 -0.67
N PHE A 210 -21.22 8.34 -0.78
CA PHE A 210 -21.94 7.24 -1.42
C PHE A 210 -23.29 6.95 -0.74
N LEU A 211 -23.30 6.79 0.58
CA LEU A 211 -24.51 6.56 1.35
C LEU A 211 -25.52 7.73 1.27
N GLY A 212 -25.04 8.93 0.98
CA GLY A 212 -25.88 10.13 0.84
C GLY A 212 -26.70 10.20 -0.45
N LYS A 213 -26.44 9.30 -1.42
CA LYS A 213 -27.22 9.28 -2.68
C LYS A 213 -28.60 8.71 -2.45
N GLU A 214 -29.60 9.40 -2.97
CA GLU A 214 -31.00 8.92 -2.97
C GLU A 214 -31.16 7.92 -4.12
N THR A 215 -31.54 6.68 -3.79
CA THR A 215 -31.74 5.60 -4.77
C THR A 215 -32.72 4.58 -4.24
N ASP A 216 -33.43 3.90 -5.15
CA ASP A 216 -34.30 2.75 -4.83
C ASP A 216 -33.55 1.40 -4.91
N ARG A 217 -32.28 1.42 -5.33
CA ARG A 217 -31.44 0.23 -5.45
C ARG A 217 -30.96 -0.28 -4.09
N ASP A 218 -30.61 -1.55 -4.04
CA ASP A 218 -29.81 -2.06 -2.92
C ASP A 218 -28.40 -1.44 -2.96
N ILE A 219 -27.95 -0.95 -1.80
CA ILE A 219 -26.63 -0.33 -1.60
C ILE A 219 -25.80 -1.24 -0.69
N VAL A 220 -24.55 -1.49 -1.09
CA VAL A 220 -23.57 -2.25 -0.28
C VAL A 220 -22.38 -1.36 0.02
N VAL A 221 -22.10 -1.09 1.29
CA VAL A 221 -20.93 -0.33 1.71
C VAL A 221 -19.96 -1.23 2.45
N ASP A 222 -18.71 -1.29 1.95
CA ASP A 222 -17.66 -2.08 2.54
C ASP A 222 -16.92 -1.30 3.62
N ALA A 223 -16.55 -2.00 4.70
CA ALA A 223 -15.74 -1.44 5.76
C ALA A 223 -14.97 -2.56 6.48
N THR A 224 -14.03 -2.21 7.34
CA THR A 224 -13.25 -3.17 8.13
C THR A 224 -13.10 -2.70 9.57
N LEU A 225 -12.96 -3.62 10.52
CA LEU A 225 -12.70 -3.29 11.92
C LEU A 225 -11.41 -2.45 12.00
N TYR A 226 -11.52 -1.28 12.66
CA TYR A 226 -10.44 -0.32 12.82
C TYR A 226 -9.79 0.12 11.51
N GLY A 227 -10.51 0.01 10.39
CA GLY A 227 -9.99 0.31 9.06
C GLY A 227 -8.84 -0.60 8.61
N MET A 228 -8.70 -1.82 9.16
CA MET A 228 -7.63 -2.75 8.81
C MET A 228 -7.69 -3.11 7.31
N GLY A 229 -6.56 -2.98 6.60
CA GLY A 229 -6.54 -3.31 5.17
C GLY A 229 -5.26 -2.95 4.44
N LYS A 230 -5.27 -3.17 3.14
CA LYS A 230 -4.15 -2.90 2.23
C LYS A 230 -3.73 -1.42 2.29
N SER A 231 -2.44 -1.15 2.24
CA SER A 231 -1.85 0.20 2.22
C SER A 231 -2.21 1.03 3.48
N ALA A 232 -3.00 2.10 3.33
CA ALA A 232 -3.48 2.92 4.44
C ALA A 232 -4.78 2.39 5.08
N GLY A 233 -5.22 1.19 4.68
CA GLY A 233 -6.45 0.56 5.18
C GLY A 233 -7.71 1.00 4.44
N ASN A 234 -8.87 0.78 5.07
CA ASN A 234 -10.22 0.95 4.53
C ASN A 234 -11.04 1.97 5.35
N ALA A 235 -12.31 2.11 5.01
CA ALA A 235 -13.26 2.80 5.88
C ALA A 235 -13.45 2.00 7.20
N PRO A 236 -13.37 2.64 8.39
CA PRO A 236 -13.56 1.94 9.66
C PRO A 236 -15.02 1.50 9.87
N LEU A 237 -15.22 0.20 10.14
CA LEU A 237 -16.54 -0.43 10.28
C LEU A 237 -17.37 0.23 11.40
N GLU A 238 -16.76 0.48 12.54
CA GLU A 238 -17.38 1.11 13.70
C GLU A 238 -17.90 2.51 13.41
N LEU A 239 -17.16 3.30 12.58
CA LEU A 239 -17.60 4.64 12.18
C LEU A 239 -18.75 4.59 11.15
N VAL A 240 -18.66 3.68 10.17
CA VAL A 240 -19.74 3.50 9.18
C VAL A 240 -21.00 2.99 9.88
N SER A 241 -20.89 2.01 10.79
CA SER A 241 -22.01 1.47 11.58
C SER A 241 -22.69 2.54 12.42
N MET A 242 -21.90 3.36 13.14
CA MET A 242 -22.41 4.49 13.91
C MET A 242 -23.26 5.42 13.02
N ARG A 243 -22.75 5.77 11.85
CA ARG A 243 -23.47 6.67 10.93
C ARG A 243 -24.74 6.05 10.36
N LEU A 244 -24.71 4.74 10.06
CA LEU A 244 -25.88 4.01 9.59
C LEU A 244 -26.97 3.95 10.68
N ASN A 245 -26.58 3.76 11.93
CA ASN A 245 -27.51 3.82 13.07
C ASN A 245 -28.14 5.22 13.23
N GLU A 246 -27.30 6.28 13.21
CA GLU A 246 -27.76 7.65 13.42
C GLU A 246 -28.71 8.16 12.33
N LYS A 247 -28.41 7.88 11.06
CA LYS A 247 -29.08 8.56 9.95
C LYS A 247 -30.03 7.66 9.14
N TYR A 248 -29.75 6.35 9.10
CA TYR A 248 -30.45 5.43 8.19
C TYR A 248 -31.33 4.39 8.91
N GLY A 249 -31.54 4.57 10.22
CA GLY A 249 -32.44 3.74 11.02
C GLY A 249 -31.95 2.29 11.19
N LYS A 250 -30.63 2.05 11.03
CA LYS A 250 -30.00 0.77 11.34
C LYS A 250 -29.80 0.63 12.86
N ASN A 251 -29.50 -0.57 13.30
CA ASN A 251 -29.33 -0.88 14.72
C ASN A 251 -28.17 -1.89 14.93
N TYR A 252 -26.98 -1.56 14.38
CA TYR A 252 -25.78 -2.35 14.62
C TYR A 252 -25.31 -2.17 16.04
N ASN A 253 -24.95 -3.28 16.71
CA ASN A 253 -24.37 -3.24 18.03
C ASN A 253 -22.86 -2.93 17.92
N ILE A 254 -22.42 -1.77 18.41
CA ILE A 254 -21.03 -1.33 18.32
C ILE A 254 -20.12 -2.07 19.33
N ASN A 255 -20.66 -2.51 20.47
CA ASN A 255 -19.83 -3.11 21.53
C ASN A 255 -19.06 -4.37 21.06
N PRO A 256 -19.65 -5.37 20.38
CA PRO A 256 -18.88 -6.49 19.84
C PRO A 256 -17.79 -6.08 18.85
N MET A 257 -18.00 -5.01 18.06
CA MET A 257 -16.96 -4.49 17.18
C MET A 257 -15.77 -3.95 17.98
N LEU A 258 -16.03 -3.19 19.04
CA LEU A 258 -14.98 -2.65 19.91
C LEU A 258 -14.22 -3.77 20.64
N GLU A 259 -14.91 -4.82 21.07
CA GLU A 259 -14.28 -6.01 21.67
C GLU A 259 -13.37 -6.72 20.65
N ALA A 260 -13.85 -6.98 19.43
CA ALA A 260 -13.03 -7.55 18.36
C ALA A 260 -11.79 -6.71 18.05
N ILE A 261 -11.96 -5.38 18.03
CA ILE A 261 -10.83 -4.45 17.82
C ILE A 261 -9.81 -4.62 18.94
N GLN A 262 -10.25 -4.57 20.20
CA GLN A 262 -9.36 -4.63 21.36
C GLN A 262 -8.66 -5.99 21.49
N GLU A 263 -9.39 -7.10 21.32
CA GLU A 263 -8.89 -8.44 21.60
C GLU A 263 -8.05 -9.03 20.46
N SER A 264 -8.43 -8.74 19.20
CA SER A 264 -7.81 -9.34 18.02
C SER A 264 -7.06 -8.34 17.16
N ILE A 265 -7.71 -7.22 16.77
CA ILE A 265 -7.18 -6.32 15.73
C ILE A 265 -5.97 -5.52 16.23
N MET A 266 -5.99 -5.02 17.47
CA MET A 266 -4.89 -4.23 18.02
C MET A 266 -3.56 -4.99 18.05
N GLY A 267 -3.59 -6.31 18.28
CA GLY A 267 -2.39 -7.14 18.23
C GLY A 267 -1.72 -7.19 16.84
N PHE A 268 -2.48 -7.04 15.76
CA PHE A 268 -1.95 -6.88 14.39
C PHE A 268 -1.48 -5.45 14.13
N TYR A 269 -2.24 -4.45 14.60
CA TYR A 269 -1.88 -3.05 14.45
C TYR A 269 -0.54 -2.71 15.09
N ASP A 270 -0.28 -3.21 16.29
CA ASP A 270 0.98 -2.98 17.00
C ASP A 270 2.21 -3.54 16.26
N LYS A 271 2.03 -4.64 15.52
CA LYS A 271 3.10 -5.27 14.72
C LYS A 271 3.30 -4.61 13.36
N ALA A 272 2.21 -4.24 12.70
CA ALA A 272 2.20 -3.69 11.34
C ALA A 272 1.11 -2.61 11.21
N PRO A 273 1.33 -1.40 11.76
CA PRO A 273 0.31 -0.35 11.76
C PRO A 273 -0.02 0.11 10.34
N TRP A 274 -1.32 0.20 10.04
CA TRP A 274 -1.87 0.85 8.85
C TRP A 274 -2.26 2.29 9.16
N GLY A 275 -2.90 2.98 8.23
CA GLY A 275 -3.24 4.38 8.35
C GLY A 275 -2.35 5.27 7.48
N TYR A 276 -2.41 6.58 7.70
CA TYR A 276 -1.64 7.53 6.92
C TYR A 276 -0.13 7.29 7.02
N LYS A 277 0.50 7.09 5.87
CA LYS A 277 1.97 7.04 5.74
C LYS A 277 2.37 7.81 4.50
N MET A 278 3.42 8.63 4.62
CA MET A 278 3.96 9.41 3.50
C MET A 278 4.20 8.55 2.24
N PHE A 279 4.62 7.30 2.41
CA PHE A 279 4.86 6.40 1.29
C PHE A 279 3.57 5.99 0.56
N PHE A 280 2.47 5.76 1.27
CA PHE A 280 1.18 5.49 0.64
C PHE A 280 0.62 6.72 -0.07
N TYR A 281 0.83 7.91 0.52
CA TYR A 281 0.52 9.17 -0.13
C TYR A 281 1.30 9.35 -1.44
N LEU A 282 2.60 9.06 -1.47
CA LEU A 282 3.41 9.16 -2.69
C LEU A 282 2.92 8.22 -3.80
N CYS A 283 2.53 6.98 -3.44
CA CYS A 283 1.96 6.05 -4.42
C CYS A 283 0.65 6.58 -4.98
N ALA A 284 -0.24 7.08 -4.12
CA ALA A 284 -1.52 7.64 -4.52
C ALA A 284 -1.34 8.91 -5.36
N LEU A 285 -0.45 9.82 -4.96
CA LEU A 285 -0.11 11.05 -5.71
C LEU A 285 0.35 10.78 -7.15
N ASN A 286 0.99 9.63 -7.40
CA ASN A 286 1.52 9.24 -8.71
C ASN A 286 0.67 8.16 -9.39
N ASP A 287 -0.51 7.84 -8.90
CA ASP A 287 -1.38 6.78 -9.41
C ASP A 287 -0.67 5.43 -9.61
N CYS A 288 0.24 5.05 -8.71
CA CYS A 288 1.09 3.90 -8.93
C CYS A 288 0.92 2.80 -7.87
N HIS A 289 1.18 1.56 -8.31
CA HIS A 289 1.14 0.40 -7.43
C HIS A 289 2.22 0.52 -6.32
N PRO A 290 1.89 0.24 -5.05
CA PRO A 290 2.83 0.38 -3.92
C PRO A 290 4.14 -0.39 -4.05
N ASN A 291 4.18 -1.47 -4.83
CA ASN A 291 5.39 -2.26 -5.04
C ASN A 291 6.52 -1.50 -5.75
N TYR A 292 6.22 -0.50 -6.59
CA TYR A 292 7.23 0.38 -7.16
C TYR A 292 7.99 1.10 -6.04
N LEU A 293 7.24 1.70 -5.11
CA LEU A 293 7.86 2.42 -4.00
C LEU A 293 8.60 1.48 -3.05
N THR A 294 8.08 0.27 -2.81
CA THR A 294 8.77 -0.75 -2.00
C THR A 294 10.13 -1.08 -2.61
N LEU A 295 10.19 -1.37 -3.91
CA LEU A 295 11.45 -1.65 -4.61
C LEU A 295 12.44 -0.48 -4.47
N TYR A 296 12.00 0.76 -4.72
CA TYR A 296 12.90 1.93 -4.69
C TYR A 296 13.34 2.28 -3.26
N LYS A 297 12.48 2.10 -2.27
CA LYS A 297 12.81 2.29 -0.86
C LYS A 297 13.86 1.29 -0.38
N ASP A 298 13.77 0.03 -0.81
CA ASP A 298 14.72 -1.02 -0.43
C ASP A 298 16.13 -0.75 -0.96
N LYS A 299 16.28 0.03 -2.03
CA LYS A 299 17.58 0.52 -2.53
C LYS A 299 18.26 1.51 -1.56
N GLN A 300 17.52 2.13 -0.64
CA GLN A 300 17.99 3.03 0.44
C GLN A 300 18.87 4.22 0.00
N ASN A 301 18.85 4.60 -1.26
CA ASN A 301 19.74 5.61 -1.85
C ASN A 301 19.01 6.82 -2.42
N LEU A 302 17.69 6.87 -2.32
CA LEU A 302 16.89 7.97 -2.80
C LEU A 302 16.27 8.75 -1.64
N SER A 303 16.26 10.08 -1.75
CA SER A 303 15.45 10.92 -0.88
C SER A 303 13.97 10.78 -1.23
N VAL A 304 13.08 11.26 -0.35
CA VAL A 304 11.63 11.23 -0.59
C VAL A 304 11.24 11.99 -1.86
N SER A 305 11.88 13.14 -2.12
CA SER A 305 11.64 13.93 -3.32
C SER A 305 12.05 13.15 -4.58
N LYS A 306 13.23 12.52 -4.57
CA LYS A 306 13.67 11.66 -5.69
C LYS A 306 12.80 10.41 -5.89
N LEU A 307 12.24 9.86 -4.79
CA LEU A 307 11.23 8.81 -4.90
C LEU A 307 9.96 9.32 -5.61
N ASN A 308 9.53 10.54 -5.32
CA ASN A 308 8.43 11.16 -6.04
C ASN A 308 8.75 11.38 -7.54
N ASP A 309 9.94 11.92 -7.82
CA ASP A 309 10.38 12.17 -9.20
C ASP A 309 10.37 10.88 -10.04
N ILE A 310 10.97 9.78 -9.52
CA ILE A 310 11.01 8.51 -10.27
C ILE A 310 9.63 7.88 -10.45
N LEU A 311 8.73 7.99 -9.47
CA LEU A 311 7.37 7.49 -9.61
C LEU A 311 6.59 8.26 -10.68
N SER A 312 6.81 9.57 -10.79
CA SER A 312 6.16 10.40 -11.83
C SER A 312 6.62 10.08 -13.26
N MET A 313 7.78 9.42 -13.41
CA MET A 313 8.33 9.03 -14.72
C MET A 313 7.80 7.70 -15.23
N ILE A 314 7.00 6.96 -14.46
CA ILE A 314 6.49 5.65 -14.88
C ILE A 314 5.48 5.84 -16.03
N GLU A 315 5.79 5.28 -17.20
CA GLU A 315 4.98 5.28 -18.41
C GLU A 315 4.93 3.87 -19.02
N PRO A 316 3.89 3.46 -19.73
CA PRO A 316 2.61 4.16 -19.86
C PRO A 316 1.73 4.03 -18.60
N GLN A 317 0.62 4.76 -18.53
CA GLN A 317 -0.25 4.87 -17.35
C GLN A 317 -0.75 3.51 -16.81
N ASP A 318 -1.04 2.54 -17.70
CA ASP A 318 -1.46 1.20 -17.32
C ASP A 318 -0.37 0.43 -16.55
N LYS A 319 0.91 0.71 -16.80
CA LYS A 319 2.04 0.13 -16.06
C LYS A 319 2.10 0.64 -14.62
N LYS A 320 1.67 1.85 -14.35
CA LYS A 320 1.63 2.40 -12.98
C LYS A 320 0.80 1.52 -12.05
N LEU A 321 -0.37 1.08 -12.50
CA LEU A 321 -1.32 0.29 -11.69
C LEU A 321 -1.03 -1.21 -11.67
N LEU A 322 -0.29 -1.73 -12.66
CA LEU A 322 -0.01 -3.15 -12.83
C LEU A 322 1.41 -3.57 -12.44
N TYR A 323 2.10 -2.89 -11.61
CA TYR A 323 3.49 -3.15 -11.21
C TYR A 323 4.27 -4.13 -12.12
N ASP A 324 5.24 -3.60 -12.84
CA ASP A 324 6.17 -4.35 -13.65
C ASP A 324 7.60 -4.19 -13.09
N LYS A 325 8.14 -5.27 -12.54
CA LYS A 325 9.44 -5.26 -11.88
C LYS A 325 10.57 -4.88 -12.84
N ILE A 326 10.50 -5.32 -14.11
CA ILE A 326 11.54 -5.05 -15.12
C ILE A 326 11.53 -3.55 -15.44
N VAL A 327 10.35 -2.99 -15.70
CA VAL A 327 10.18 -1.54 -15.92
C VAL A 327 10.68 -0.75 -14.70
N ALA A 328 10.36 -1.20 -13.49
CA ALA A 328 10.79 -0.55 -12.27
C ALA A 328 12.31 -0.52 -12.13
N GLU A 329 13.00 -1.63 -12.37
CA GLU A 329 14.46 -1.73 -12.30
C GLU A 329 15.14 -0.89 -13.40
N GLN A 330 14.66 -0.96 -14.63
CA GLN A 330 15.19 -0.17 -15.74
C GLN A 330 15.07 1.34 -15.48
N LEU A 331 13.92 1.77 -14.99
CA LEU A 331 13.67 3.17 -14.69
C LEU A 331 14.56 3.67 -13.53
N TYR A 332 14.75 2.82 -12.50
CA TYR A 332 15.67 3.11 -11.43
C TYR A 332 17.10 3.30 -11.92
N ASP A 333 17.61 2.38 -12.74
CA ASP A 333 18.98 2.44 -13.27
C ASP A 333 19.17 3.67 -14.15
N GLN A 334 18.19 3.99 -15.01
CA GLN A 334 18.20 5.20 -15.82
C GLN A 334 18.23 6.46 -14.94
N PHE A 335 17.33 6.55 -13.95
CA PHE A 335 17.23 7.69 -13.05
C PHE A 335 18.53 7.92 -12.26
N VAL A 336 19.12 6.85 -11.72
CA VAL A 336 20.41 6.93 -11.00
C VAL A 336 21.53 7.38 -11.91
N LYS A 337 21.61 6.84 -13.13
CA LYS A 337 22.61 7.24 -14.13
C LYS A 337 22.49 8.70 -14.54
N GLU A 338 21.28 9.21 -14.75
CA GLU A 338 21.04 10.59 -15.17
C GLU A 338 21.26 11.61 -14.03
N LYS A 339 20.88 11.24 -12.81
CA LYS A 339 20.92 12.16 -11.64
C LYS A 339 22.19 12.04 -10.80
N CYS A 340 23.00 11.01 -11.02
CA CYS A 340 24.26 10.76 -10.33
C CYS A 340 25.36 10.55 -11.34
N SER A 341 26.06 11.60 -11.73
CA SER A 341 27.30 11.48 -12.52
C SER A 341 28.44 10.98 -11.60
N GLU A 342 28.30 9.74 -11.09
CA GLU A 342 29.29 9.14 -10.17
C GLU A 342 30.66 9.02 -10.85
N ASP A 343 30.69 8.68 -12.14
CA ASP A 343 31.95 8.55 -12.89
C ASP A 343 32.70 9.89 -12.94
N GLU A 344 32.01 10.99 -13.27
CA GLU A 344 32.58 12.32 -13.24
C GLU A 344 33.05 12.71 -11.84
N SER A 345 32.24 12.42 -10.80
CA SER A 345 32.61 12.68 -9.41
C SER A 345 33.84 11.88 -9.01
N ARG A 346 33.92 10.62 -9.44
CA ARG A 346 35.05 9.73 -9.18
C ARG A 346 36.33 10.22 -9.86
N GLU A 347 36.26 10.57 -11.13
CA GLU A 347 37.43 11.10 -11.87
C GLU A 347 37.97 12.39 -11.26
N ARG A 348 37.05 13.34 -10.97
CA ARG A 348 37.44 14.63 -10.38
C ARG A 348 38.02 14.47 -8.96
N LEU A 349 37.36 13.67 -8.10
CA LEU A 349 37.85 13.44 -6.75
C LEU A 349 39.17 12.68 -6.76
N SER A 350 39.33 11.69 -7.62
CA SER A 350 40.61 10.95 -7.79
C SER A 350 41.73 11.85 -8.24
N ALA A 351 41.45 12.80 -9.13
CA ALA A 351 42.46 13.78 -9.56
C ALA A 351 42.90 14.71 -8.41
N GLU A 352 41.96 15.12 -7.55
CA GLU A 352 42.24 15.96 -6.37
C GLU A 352 43.05 15.22 -5.29
N LEU A 353 42.78 13.93 -5.11
CA LEU A 353 43.42 13.09 -4.09
C LEU A 353 44.77 12.47 -4.56
N LYS A 354 45.06 12.59 -5.85
CA LYS A 354 46.27 11.96 -6.44
C LYS A 354 47.54 12.43 -5.75
N ASN A 355 48.33 11.47 -5.27
CA ASN A 355 49.62 11.68 -4.59
C ASN A 355 49.49 12.53 -3.30
N ARG A 356 48.34 12.58 -2.66
CA ARG A 356 48.13 13.25 -1.37
C ARG A 356 47.84 12.22 -0.28
N ASN A 357 48.35 12.47 0.92
CA ASN A 357 47.89 11.80 2.11
C ASN A 357 46.45 12.28 2.41
N ILE A 358 45.59 11.38 2.88
CA ILE A 358 44.22 11.70 3.26
C ILE A 358 44.12 11.62 4.78
N LEU A 359 43.62 12.69 5.40
CA LEU A 359 43.27 12.70 6.82
C LEU A 359 41.76 12.70 6.97
N VAL A 360 41.22 11.62 7.54
CA VAL A 360 39.78 11.52 7.80
C VAL A 360 39.48 11.91 9.25
N VAL A 361 38.55 12.87 9.43
CA VAL A 361 38.19 13.43 10.72
C VAL A 361 36.73 13.07 11.06
N GLY A 362 36.54 12.23 12.06
CA GLY A 362 35.22 11.81 12.55
C GLY A 362 34.68 12.70 13.68
N PRO A 363 33.36 12.65 13.99
CA PRO A 363 32.70 13.51 14.98
C PRO A 363 32.94 13.08 16.45
N GLY A 364 33.97 12.32 16.73
CA GLY A 364 34.27 11.83 18.07
C GLY A 364 34.93 12.90 18.97
N LYS A 365 34.67 12.86 20.28
CA LYS A 365 35.28 13.76 21.27
C LYS A 365 36.80 13.72 21.28
N ASN A 366 37.41 12.64 20.81
CA ASN A 366 38.88 12.48 20.75
C ASN A 366 39.58 13.51 19.87
N ILE A 367 38.87 14.11 18.89
CA ILE A 367 39.45 15.13 18.01
C ILE A 367 39.82 16.38 18.80
N GLU A 368 38.99 16.76 19.79
CA GLU A 368 39.28 17.92 20.68
C GLU A 368 40.50 17.62 21.60
N LEU A 369 40.59 16.37 22.09
CA LEU A 369 41.70 15.95 22.97
C LEU A 369 43.02 15.82 22.24
N GLN A 370 43.01 15.55 20.93
CA GLN A 370 44.21 15.35 20.12
C GLN A 370 44.47 16.49 19.14
N LYS A 371 43.83 17.62 19.33
CA LYS A 371 43.90 18.77 18.41
C LYS A 371 45.31 19.16 18.03
N ALA A 372 46.18 19.35 19.00
CA ALA A 372 47.57 19.77 18.76
C ALA A 372 48.34 18.74 17.86
N ARG A 373 48.14 17.46 18.09
CA ARG A 373 48.75 16.41 17.29
C ARG A 373 48.20 16.37 15.85
N VAL A 374 46.93 16.65 15.68
CA VAL A 374 46.29 16.71 14.35
C VAL A 374 46.77 17.95 13.60
N GLU A 375 46.89 19.09 14.24
CA GLU A 375 47.41 20.33 13.65
C GLU A 375 48.89 20.19 13.25
N GLU A 376 49.71 19.56 14.10
CA GLU A 376 51.12 19.24 13.79
C GLU A 376 51.24 18.34 12.56
N TYR A 377 50.39 17.30 12.48
CA TYR A 377 50.35 16.38 11.33
C TYR A 377 49.94 17.11 10.05
N ILE A 378 48.88 17.96 10.11
CA ILE A 378 48.44 18.75 8.97
C ILE A 378 49.53 19.71 8.50
N ALA A 379 50.24 20.38 9.41
CA ALA A 379 51.31 21.30 9.08
C ALA A 379 52.52 20.60 8.44
N LYS A 380 52.83 19.36 8.88
CA LYS A 380 53.98 18.60 8.40
C LYS A 380 53.72 17.91 7.07
N GLU A 381 52.57 17.21 6.94
CA GLU A 381 52.30 16.29 5.83
C GLU A 381 51.39 16.90 4.76
N ASN A 382 50.76 18.04 5.02
CA ASN A 382 49.82 18.72 4.13
C ASN A 382 48.77 17.76 3.48
N PRO A 383 48.07 16.96 4.29
CA PRO A 383 47.10 15.99 3.77
C PRO A 383 45.87 16.68 3.19
N TYR A 384 45.07 15.93 2.39
CA TYR A 384 43.70 16.31 2.08
C TYR A 384 42.79 15.93 3.26
N VAL A 385 42.16 16.94 3.89
CA VAL A 385 41.42 16.75 5.14
C VAL A 385 39.94 16.59 4.83
N ILE A 386 39.35 15.43 5.13
CA ILE A 386 37.94 15.14 4.95
C ILE A 386 37.26 14.93 6.30
N ALA A 387 36.28 15.77 6.63
CA ALA A 387 35.41 15.53 7.79
C ALA A 387 34.20 14.69 7.42
N ILE A 388 33.65 13.91 8.38
CA ILE A 388 32.50 13.01 8.14
C ILE A 388 31.28 13.47 8.93
N ASN A 389 30.22 13.86 8.22
CA ASN A 389 28.93 14.25 8.77
C ASN A 389 28.98 15.38 9.82
N TYR A 390 30.02 16.19 9.83
CA TYR A 390 30.14 17.38 10.68
C TYR A 390 31.30 18.28 10.18
N ILE A 391 31.32 19.54 10.60
CA ILE A 391 32.42 20.48 10.33
C ILE A 391 33.06 20.82 11.66
N PRO A 392 34.35 20.46 11.88
CA PRO A 392 35.08 20.84 13.08
C PRO A 392 35.30 22.36 13.12
N LYS A 393 35.16 22.98 14.31
CA LYS A 393 35.26 24.46 14.47
C LYS A 393 36.68 24.98 14.32
N GLU A 394 37.66 24.17 14.68
CA GLU A 394 39.02 24.61 14.87
C GLU A 394 40.05 23.95 13.95
N ILE A 395 39.64 22.98 13.16
CA ILE A 395 40.49 22.29 12.17
C ILE A 395 40.01 22.69 10.78
N LYS A 396 40.90 23.22 9.97
CA LYS A 396 40.61 23.51 8.57
C LYS A 396 40.46 22.22 7.80
N ILE A 397 39.37 22.07 7.06
CA ILE A 397 39.08 20.92 6.22
C ILE A 397 38.99 21.33 4.75
N ASP A 398 39.35 20.42 3.84
CA ASP A 398 39.22 20.60 2.39
C ASP A 398 37.82 20.18 1.91
N ALA A 399 37.26 19.12 2.51
CA ALA A 399 35.95 18.61 2.15
C ALA A 399 35.20 18.02 3.35
N VAL A 400 33.87 17.94 3.23
CA VAL A 400 33.02 17.18 4.12
C VAL A 400 32.32 16.08 3.36
N PHE A 401 32.43 14.84 3.84
CA PHE A 401 31.66 13.71 3.37
C PHE A 401 30.37 13.58 4.18
N THR A 402 29.22 13.52 3.48
CA THR A 402 27.92 13.44 4.15
C THR A 402 27.02 12.38 3.56
N THR A 403 26.46 11.56 4.45
CA THR A 403 25.45 10.52 4.16
C THR A 403 24.18 10.76 4.97
N ASN A 404 24.21 11.72 5.90
CA ASN A 404 23.14 11.98 6.87
C ASN A 404 22.44 13.32 6.56
N VAL A 405 21.19 13.21 6.07
CA VAL A 405 20.37 14.36 5.66
C VAL A 405 20.22 15.39 6.77
N LYS A 406 19.90 14.96 8.00
CA LYS A 406 19.70 15.87 9.13
C LYS A 406 20.98 16.65 9.46
N ARG A 407 22.11 15.95 9.57
CA ARG A 407 23.39 16.61 9.87
C ARG A 407 23.82 17.56 8.78
N TYR A 408 23.61 17.19 7.49
CA TYR A 408 23.88 18.11 6.38
C TYR A 408 23.06 19.40 6.51
N HIS A 409 21.78 19.30 6.90
CA HIS A 409 20.94 20.47 7.12
C HIS A 409 21.42 21.40 8.23
N ASP A 410 22.13 20.89 9.21
CA ASP A 410 22.68 21.67 10.32
C ASP A 410 24.08 22.24 10.03
N MET A 411 24.75 21.81 8.94
CA MET A 411 26.11 22.25 8.59
C MET A 411 26.10 23.54 7.76
N LYS A 412 27.10 24.40 8.00
CA LYS A 412 27.43 25.55 7.16
C LYS A 412 28.61 25.15 6.24
N THR A 413 28.32 24.91 4.98
CA THR A 413 29.29 24.37 4.01
C THR A 413 29.92 25.45 3.11
N ASP A 414 29.75 26.74 3.43
CA ASP A 414 30.27 27.83 2.62
C ASP A 414 31.80 27.74 2.46
N GLY A 415 32.27 27.61 1.22
CA GLY A 415 33.68 27.49 0.90
C GLY A 415 34.32 26.13 1.18
N ILE A 416 33.55 25.11 1.58
CA ILE A 416 34.00 23.75 1.82
C ILE A 416 33.39 22.83 0.76
N LYS A 417 34.21 21.98 0.11
CA LYS A 417 33.71 21.01 -0.84
C LYS A 417 32.83 19.96 -0.15
N VAL A 418 31.74 19.60 -0.80
CA VAL A 418 30.80 18.61 -0.27
C VAL A 418 30.83 17.35 -1.13
N ILE A 419 31.20 16.24 -0.50
CA ILE A 419 31.10 14.89 -1.04
C ILE A 419 29.83 14.28 -0.44
N ALA A 420 28.79 14.06 -1.24
CA ALA A 420 27.51 13.57 -0.76
C ALA A 420 27.14 12.21 -1.35
N THR A 421 26.30 11.47 -0.65
CA THR A 421 25.64 10.30 -1.21
C THR A 421 24.26 10.66 -1.75
N THR A 422 23.74 9.85 -2.68
CA THR A 422 22.50 10.11 -3.45
C THR A 422 21.24 10.33 -2.62
N ASN A 423 21.22 9.91 -1.37
CA ASN A 423 20.11 10.15 -0.43
C ASN A 423 20.13 11.55 0.21
N VAL A 424 21.18 12.34 0.00
CA VAL A 424 21.28 13.73 0.50
C VAL A 424 21.02 14.69 -0.65
N GLU A 425 20.18 15.69 -0.42
CA GLU A 425 19.86 16.75 -1.40
C GLU A 425 20.62 18.04 -1.10
N CYS A 426 21.14 18.65 -2.16
CA CYS A 426 21.79 19.94 -2.04
C CYS A 426 20.75 21.06 -1.85
N ARG A 427 20.97 21.95 -0.88
CA ARG A 427 20.08 23.09 -0.62
C ARG A 427 20.08 24.11 -1.75
N ASN A 428 21.26 24.39 -2.29
CA ASN A 428 21.46 25.42 -3.30
C ASN A 428 22.41 24.91 -4.38
N GLY A 429 21.87 24.54 -5.56
CA GLY A 429 22.71 24.14 -6.68
C GLY A 429 23.04 22.63 -6.70
N LYS A 430 24.34 22.30 -6.81
CA LYS A 430 24.86 20.93 -6.91
C LYS A 430 25.97 20.71 -5.89
N PHE A 431 26.11 19.49 -5.42
CA PHE A 431 27.31 19.06 -4.67
C PHE A 431 28.55 19.05 -5.56
N ASP A 432 29.73 19.19 -4.95
CA ASP A 432 30.98 19.06 -5.67
C ASP A 432 31.19 17.61 -6.18
N PHE A 433 30.80 16.64 -5.37
CA PHE A 433 30.89 15.22 -5.70
C PHE A 433 29.66 14.46 -5.17
N VAL A 434 29.12 13.53 -5.98
CA VAL A 434 27.99 12.69 -5.60
C VAL A 434 28.31 11.24 -5.89
N PHE A 435 28.01 10.35 -4.94
CA PHE A 435 28.23 8.91 -5.07
C PHE A 435 26.92 8.15 -4.79
N ASN A 436 26.73 7.05 -5.52
CA ASN A 436 25.59 6.17 -5.29
C ASN A 436 25.73 5.47 -3.93
N ARG A 437 24.76 5.66 -3.05
CA ARG A 437 24.78 5.06 -1.71
C ARG A 437 24.61 3.54 -1.73
N ALA A 438 23.85 2.99 -2.66
CA ALA A 438 23.50 1.57 -2.67
C ALA A 438 24.73 0.64 -2.73
N PRO A 439 25.67 0.78 -3.70
CA PRO A 439 26.86 -0.06 -3.73
C PRO A 439 27.75 0.08 -2.49
N LEU A 440 27.74 1.26 -1.86
CA LEU A 440 28.53 1.53 -0.64
C LEU A 440 27.92 0.79 0.57
N LEU A 441 26.60 0.61 0.61
CA LEU A 441 25.93 -0.18 1.64
C LEU A 441 26.13 -1.67 1.46
N GLU A 442 26.04 -2.19 0.23
CA GLU A 442 26.21 -3.61 -0.09
C GLU A 442 27.58 -4.14 0.33
N ARG A 443 28.62 -3.33 0.21
CA ARG A 443 29.98 -3.68 0.66
C ARG A 443 30.10 -3.81 2.19
N ASN A 444 29.13 -3.26 2.94
CA ASN A 444 29.19 -3.13 4.39
C ASN A 444 27.92 -3.67 5.08
N GLU A 445 27.40 -4.82 4.65
CA GLU A 445 26.13 -5.43 5.10
C GLU A 445 25.92 -5.52 6.63
N LYS A 446 26.99 -5.49 7.42
CA LYS A 446 26.92 -5.62 8.89
C LYS A 446 26.88 -4.31 9.66
N ILE A 447 27.04 -3.16 9.00
CA ILE A 447 27.19 -1.87 9.69
C ILE A 447 26.28 -0.84 9.04
N MET A 448 25.03 -0.79 9.52
CA MET A 448 24.07 0.25 9.11
C MET A 448 24.63 1.65 9.46
N ASP A 449 24.73 2.51 8.44
CA ASP A 449 25.07 3.94 8.54
C ASP A 449 26.47 4.28 9.07
N ASN A 450 27.47 3.46 8.77
CA ASN A 450 28.84 3.85 9.05
C ASN A 450 29.46 4.64 7.90
N SER A 451 29.25 5.94 7.92
CA SER A 451 29.77 6.89 6.90
C SER A 451 31.30 6.85 6.75
N PHE A 452 32.03 6.39 7.78
CA PHE A 452 33.47 6.20 7.71
C PHE A 452 33.85 5.08 6.76
N LEU A 453 33.19 3.92 6.85
CA LEU A 453 33.45 2.79 5.96
C LEU A 453 32.99 3.04 4.52
N MET A 454 31.99 3.90 4.34
CA MET A 454 31.56 4.29 3.00
C MET A 454 32.56 5.20 2.29
N LEU A 455 33.36 5.94 3.04
CA LEU A 455 34.38 6.84 2.48
C LEU A 455 35.66 6.08 2.08
N ILE A 456 36.01 5.01 2.75
CA ILE A 456 37.18 4.16 2.46
C ILE A 456 36.86 3.18 1.32
#